data_19210e443455f02210c3768eb9055c6c
#
_entry.id   19210e443455f02210c3768eb9055c6c
#
_cell.length_a   1.000
_cell.length_b   1.000
_cell.length_c   1.000
_cell.angle_alpha   90.00
_cell.angle_beta   90.00
_cell.angle_gamma   90.00
#
_symmetry.space_group_name_H-M   'P 1'
#
loop_
_entity.id
_entity.type
_entity.pdbx_description
1 polymer ?
#
loop_
_entity_poly.entity_id
_entity_poly.type
_entity_poly.pdbx_seq_one_letter_code
_entity_poly.pdbx_strand_id
1 'polypeptide(L)'
;MFLVHSETIPSTFVPTRPFRVNAGSPHSYVLMGDGSTKYMAELKAGDSLLAVSASGMTRDTVLGRIKIEQRPMLKISGTQSKGVQQNANTSHIFMQQAETVRLLSDKTTALSVTEITPNTTVMGWLGHAARHVGLPVKGEIEER
;
A
#
# COMPACT_ATOMS: atom_id res chain seq x y z
N MET A 1 4.75 -3.49 3.53
CA MET A 1 3.85 -2.60 2.77
C MET A 1 2.52 -3.27 2.57
N PHE A 2 1.41 -2.55 2.60
CA PHE A 2 0.07 -3.09 2.34
C PHE A 2 -0.22 -3.15 0.83
N LEU A 3 -1.03 -4.12 0.38
CA LEU A 3 -1.54 -4.16 -0.99
C LEU A 3 -2.79 -3.30 -1.11
N VAL A 4 -2.65 -2.18 -1.81
CA VAL A 4 -3.74 -1.25 -2.08
C VAL A 4 -4.39 -1.63 -3.42
N HIS A 5 -5.71 -1.77 -3.40
CA HIS A 5 -6.47 -2.16 -4.59
C HIS A 5 -6.71 -0.96 -5.52
N SER A 6 -6.64 -1.17 -6.83
CA SER A 6 -7.05 -0.17 -7.84
C SER A 6 -8.58 0.00 -7.84
N GLU A 7 -9.06 1.19 -8.25
CA GLU A 7 -10.50 1.52 -8.25
C GLU A 7 -11.27 0.83 -9.40
N THR A 8 -11.08 -0.49 -9.57
CA THR A 8 -11.71 -1.29 -10.64
C THR A 8 -13.08 -1.83 -10.26
N ILE A 9 -13.46 -1.80 -8.99
CA ILE A 9 -14.75 -2.28 -8.51
C ILE A 9 -15.71 -1.09 -8.46
N PRO A 10 -16.90 -1.18 -9.07
CA PRO A 10 -17.90 -0.13 -8.98
C PRO A 10 -18.39 0.03 -7.53
N SER A 11 -18.78 1.22 -7.17
CA SER A 11 -19.56 1.51 -5.97
C SER A 11 -20.91 2.10 -6.36
N THR A 12 -21.79 2.23 -5.37
CA THR A 12 -23.14 2.77 -5.59
C THR A 12 -23.13 4.17 -6.22
N PHE A 13 -22.11 4.97 -5.91
CA PHE A 13 -22.07 6.39 -6.29
C PHE A 13 -20.92 6.75 -7.25
N VAL A 14 -19.96 5.86 -7.44
CA VAL A 14 -18.75 6.17 -8.22
C VAL A 14 -18.52 5.09 -9.27
N PRO A 15 -18.41 5.47 -10.55
CA PRO A 15 -18.07 4.54 -11.61
C PRO A 15 -16.64 3.99 -11.44
N THR A 16 -16.37 2.85 -12.05
CA THR A 16 -15.02 2.25 -12.04
C THR A 16 -13.98 3.19 -12.64
N ARG A 17 -12.80 3.18 -12.04
CA ARG A 17 -11.64 3.97 -12.47
C ARG A 17 -10.40 3.08 -12.55
N PRO A 18 -10.31 2.20 -13.56
CA PRO A 18 -9.31 1.11 -13.61
C PRO A 18 -7.87 1.60 -13.64
N PHE A 19 -7.63 2.88 -13.97
CA PHE A 19 -6.29 3.48 -13.99
C PHE A 19 -5.99 4.33 -12.76
N ARG A 20 -6.84 4.28 -11.74
CA ARG A 20 -6.69 5.08 -10.53
C ARG A 20 -6.48 4.20 -9.32
N VAL A 21 -5.59 4.65 -8.43
CA VAL A 21 -5.37 4.09 -7.10
C VAL A 21 -5.36 5.24 -6.10
N ASN A 22 -6.14 5.14 -5.03
CA ASN A 22 -5.95 5.97 -3.86
C ASN A 22 -4.86 5.32 -3.00
N ALA A 23 -3.63 5.78 -3.18
CA ALA A 23 -2.45 5.10 -2.68
C ALA A 23 -2.10 5.44 -1.22
N GLY A 24 -2.80 6.40 -0.59
CA GLY A 24 -2.56 6.79 0.79
C GLY A 24 -1.90 8.17 0.95
N SER A 25 -1.14 8.36 2.00
CA SER A 25 -0.54 9.64 2.36
C SER A 25 0.76 9.94 1.60
N PRO A 26 1.08 11.23 1.34
CA PRO A 26 2.29 11.61 0.60
C PRO A 26 3.61 11.14 1.22
N HIS A 27 3.64 10.94 2.53
CA HIS A 27 4.81 10.46 3.27
C HIS A 27 4.91 8.92 3.36
N SER A 28 4.01 8.19 2.71
CA SER A 28 4.11 6.73 2.61
C SER A 28 5.05 6.34 1.48
N TYR A 29 5.68 5.16 1.63
CA TYR A 29 6.54 4.58 0.61
C TYR A 29 5.73 3.82 -0.44
N VAL A 30 6.23 3.84 -1.66
CA VAL A 30 5.78 2.99 -2.76
C VAL A 30 6.95 2.20 -3.34
N LEU A 31 6.68 0.98 -3.80
CA LEU A 31 7.67 0.13 -4.43
C LEU A 31 7.75 0.45 -5.93
N MET A 32 8.95 0.71 -6.40
CA MET A 32 9.25 1.03 -7.79
C MET A 32 9.48 -0.24 -8.61
N GLY A 33 9.40 -0.14 -9.94
CA GLY A 33 9.65 -1.27 -10.85
C GLY A 33 11.03 -1.90 -10.72
N ASP A 34 12.04 -1.13 -10.36
CA ASP A 34 13.42 -1.58 -10.11
C ASP A 34 13.64 -2.19 -8.71
N GLY A 35 12.59 -2.28 -7.89
CA GLY A 35 12.65 -2.77 -6.52
C GLY A 35 13.10 -1.73 -5.49
N SER A 36 13.43 -0.52 -5.90
CA SER A 36 13.68 0.60 -4.99
C SER A 36 12.38 1.12 -4.37
N THR A 37 12.47 2.09 -3.47
CA THR A 37 11.30 2.78 -2.90
C THR A 37 11.46 4.28 -3.02
N LYS A 38 10.32 4.96 -3.22
CA LYS A 38 10.21 6.42 -3.11
C LYS A 38 9.08 6.78 -2.15
N TYR A 39 9.14 7.97 -1.56
CA TYR A 39 7.95 8.57 -0.98
C TYR A 39 6.94 8.91 -2.08
N MET A 40 5.66 8.80 -1.78
CA MET A 40 4.63 9.17 -2.76
C MET A 40 4.72 10.65 -3.17
N ALA A 41 5.20 11.52 -2.27
CA ALA A 41 5.44 12.94 -2.57
C ALA A 41 6.54 13.18 -3.62
N GLU A 42 7.44 12.21 -3.82
CA GLU A 42 8.57 12.31 -4.76
C GLU A 42 8.22 11.79 -6.16
N LEU A 43 7.06 11.13 -6.29
CA LEU A 43 6.64 10.54 -7.55
C LEU A 43 6.34 11.59 -8.61
N LYS A 44 6.71 11.26 -9.86
CA LYS A 44 6.46 12.09 -11.04
C LYS A 44 5.84 11.25 -12.15
N ALA A 45 5.12 11.89 -13.05
CA ALA A 45 4.67 11.25 -14.29
C ALA A 45 5.87 10.65 -15.03
N GLY A 46 5.71 9.42 -15.51
CA GLY A 46 6.79 8.62 -16.12
C GLY A 46 7.51 7.66 -15.18
N ASP A 47 7.36 7.80 -13.85
CA ASP A 47 7.93 6.85 -12.90
C ASP A 47 7.34 5.44 -13.11
N SER A 48 8.20 4.40 -13.05
CA SER A 48 7.78 3.00 -13.09
C SER A 48 7.50 2.49 -11.68
N LEU A 49 6.27 2.08 -11.45
CA LEU A 49 5.79 1.51 -10.18
C LEU A 49 5.59 0.01 -10.33
N LEU A 50 5.71 -0.72 -9.22
CA LEU A 50 5.42 -2.14 -9.20
C LEU A 50 3.93 -2.38 -8.90
N ALA A 51 3.22 -2.99 -9.85
CA ALA A 51 1.89 -3.54 -9.62
C ALA A 51 2.01 -5.03 -9.28
N VAL A 52 1.23 -5.47 -8.28
CA VAL A 52 1.27 -6.85 -7.78
C VAL A 52 -0.13 -7.44 -7.83
N SER A 53 -0.25 -8.64 -8.39
CA SER A 53 -1.50 -9.41 -8.38
C SER A 53 -1.72 -10.10 -7.03
N ALA A 54 -2.93 -10.58 -6.78
CA ALA A 54 -3.25 -11.37 -5.59
C ALA A 54 -2.42 -12.67 -5.47
N SER A 55 -1.95 -13.22 -6.60
CA SER A 55 -1.07 -14.40 -6.64
C SER A 55 0.41 -14.07 -6.43
N GLY A 56 0.76 -12.80 -6.26
CA GLY A 56 2.14 -12.35 -6.11
C GLY A 56 2.89 -12.10 -7.42
N MET A 57 2.25 -12.27 -8.57
CA MET A 57 2.86 -11.89 -9.86
C MET A 57 3.02 -10.38 -9.93
N THR A 58 4.16 -9.93 -10.42
CA THR A 58 4.51 -8.52 -10.53
C THR A 58 4.56 -8.06 -11.98
N ARG A 59 4.25 -6.80 -12.20
CA ARG A 59 4.47 -6.11 -13.48
C ARG A 59 4.77 -4.64 -13.24
N ASP A 60 5.56 -4.08 -14.10
CA ASP A 60 5.77 -2.63 -14.13
C ASP A 60 4.54 -1.92 -14.65
N THR A 61 4.28 -0.74 -14.08
CA THR A 61 3.23 0.17 -14.53
C THR A 61 3.75 1.60 -14.49
N VAL A 62 3.47 2.37 -15.52
CA VAL A 62 3.95 3.76 -15.63
C VAL A 62 2.93 4.69 -14.98
N LEU A 63 3.42 5.56 -14.10
CA LEU A 63 2.62 6.60 -13.48
C LEU A 63 2.31 7.69 -14.50
N GLY A 64 1.04 7.84 -14.87
CA GLY A 64 0.61 8.89 -15.79
C GLY A 64 0.43 10.24 -15.10
N ARG A 65 -0.09 10.25 -13.87
CA ARG A 65 -0.36 11.46 -13.10
C ARG A 65 -0.46 11.14 -11.61
N ILE A 66 0.02 12.06 -10.76
CA ILE A 66 -0.26 12.06 -9.33
C ILE A 66 -1.12 13.27 -8.96
N LYS A 67 -2.05 13.09 -8.03
CA LYS A 67 -2.90 14.13 -7.47
C LYS A 67 -2.84 14.08 -5.96
N ILE A 68 -2.52 15.19 -5.33
CA ILE A 68 -2.49 15.34 -3.87
C ILE A 68 -3.66 16.22 -3.45
N GLU A 69 -4.46 15.74 -2.52
CA GLU A 69 -5.64 16.45 -1.99
C GLU A 69 -5.69 16.33 -0.47
N GLN A 70 -6.28 17.30 0.18
CA GLN A 70 -6.61 17.21 1.60
C GLN A 70 -7.92 16.46 1.77
N ARG A 71 -7.89 15.37 2.53
CA ARG A 71 -9.03 14.48 2.78
C ARG A 71 -9.00 13.95 4.21
N PRO A 72 -10.16 13.60 4.80
CA PRO A 72 -10.20 12.83 6.03
C PRO A 72 -9.48 11.49 5.84
N MET A 73 -8.62 11.13 6.78
CA MET A 73 -7.78 9.94 6.70
C MET A 73 -8.04 9.00 7.87
N LEU A 74 -7.98 7.70 7.59
CA LEU A 74 -7.92 6.64 8.59
C LEU A 74 -6.48 6.18 8.75
N LYS A 75 -6.03 6.00 9.99
CA LYS A 75 -4.81 5.26 10.32
C LYS A 75 -5.18 3.80 10.54
N ILE A 76 -4.71 2.92 9.70
CA ILE A 76 -4.90 1.47 9.82
C ILE A 76 -3.59 0.89 10.33
N SER A 77 -3.67 0.17 11.47
CA SER A 77 -2.52 -0.49 12.09
C SER A 77 -2.72 -1.99 12.01
N GLY A 78 -1.69 -2.71 11.57
CA GLY A 78 -1.71 -4.16 11.46
C GLY A 78 -0.45 -4.78 12.03
N THR A 79 -0.62 -5.96 12.62
CA THR A 79 0.49 -6.81 13.08
C THR A 79 0.65 -7.99 12.15
N GLN A 80 1.86 -8.49 12.00
CA GLN A 80 2.12 -9.67 11.18
C GLN A 80 1.50 -10.91 11.84
N SER A 81 0.67 -11.65 11.09
CA SER A 81 -0.06 -12.82 11.61
C SER A 81 0.72 -14.14 11.54
N LYS A 82 1.90 -14.20 10.91
CA LYS A 82 2.69 -15.42 10.73
C LYS A 82 4.12 -15.25 11.20
N GLY A 83 4.50 -16.08 12.18
CA GLY A 83 5.88 -16.26 12.63
C GLY A 83 6.04 -16.12 14.13
N VAL A 84 6.74 -17.09 14.72
CA VAL A 84 7.11 -17.17 16.14
C VAL A 84 8.23 -16.13 16.41
N GLN A 85 7.96 -14.85 16.23
CA GLN A 85 8.83 -13.82 16.76
C GLN A 85 8.05 -13.02 17.78
N GLN A 86 8.58 -12.98 18.99
CA GLN A 86 7.99 -12.33 20.17
C GLN A 86 7.88 -10.79 20.04
N ASN A 87 8.39 -10.20 18.96
CA ASN A 87 8.23 -8.80 18.63
C ASN A 87 7.38 -8.67 17.36
N ALA A 88 6.06 -8.61 17.53
CA ALA A 88 5.16 -8.36 16.42
C ALA A 88 5.37 -6.92 15.90
N ASN A 89 6.10 -6.80 14.80
CA ASN A 89 6.27 -5.51 14.14
C ASN A 89 4.91 -4.98 13.70
N THR A 90 4.54 -3.82 14.21
CA THR A 90 3.32 -3.12 13.83
C THR A 90 3.61 -2.24 12.62
N SER A 91 2.85 -2.43 11.56
CA SER A 91 2.89 -1.58 10.37
C SER A 91 1.67 -0.68 10.32
N HIS A 92 1.83 0.52 9.78
CA HIS A 92 0.74 1.48 9.63
C HIS A 92 0.60 1.92 8.18
N ILE A 93 -0.64 2.23 7.80
CA ILE A 93 -0.95 2.93 6.56
C ILE A 93 -2.02 3.98 6.82
N PHE A 94 -1.89 5.12 6.16
CA PHE A 94 -2.91 6.17 6.17
C PHE A 94 -3.65 6.16 4.83
N MET A 95 -4.97 5.98 4.89
CA MET A 95 -5.83 5.88 3.71
C MET A 95 -6.97 6.88 3.81
N GLN A 96 -7.41 7.43 2.70
CA GLN A 96 -8.60 8.27 2.68
C GLN A 96 -9.81 7.49 3.20
N GLN A 97 -10.59 8.11 4.07
CA GLN A 97 -11.84 7.55 4.56
C GLN A 97 -12.92 7.61 3.47
N ALA A 98 -12.93 6.60 2.60
CA ALA A 98 -13.91 6.48 1.52
C ALA A 98 -14.16 5.01 1.18
N GLU A 99 -15.39 4.67 0.79
CA GLU A 99 -15.80 3.30 0.46
C GLU A 99 -15.08 2.71 -0.76
N THR A 100 -14.64 3.57 -1.68
CA THR A 100 -13.92 3.17 -2.90
C THR A 100 -12.45 2.86 -2.63
N VAL A 101 -11.93 3.25 -1.48
CA VAL A 101 -10.55 2.97 -1.06
C VAL A 101 -10.50 1.60 -0.42
N ARG A 102 -9.71 0.70 -0.99
CA ARG A 102 -9.72 -0.72 -0.62
C ARG A 102 -8.32 -1.28 -0.43
N LEU A 103 -8.20 -2.19 0.53
CA LEU A 103 -7.05 -3.08 0.69
C LEU A 103 -7.43 -4.49 0.21
N LEU A 104 -6.42 -5.27 -0.16
CA LEU A 104 -6.63 -6.67 -0.52
C LEU A 104 -6.67 -7.53 0.75
N SER A 105 -7.75 -8.29 0.94
CA SER A 105 -7.87 -9.24 2.07
C SER A 105 -7.12 -10.54 1.80
N ASP A 106 -6.93 -11.37 2.82
CA ASP A 106 -6.34 -12.70 2.73
C ASP A 106 -7.11 -13.66 1.80
N LYS A 107 -8.40 -13.38 1.57
CA LYS A 107 -9.26 -14.10 0.62
C LYS A 107 -9.17 -13.55 -0.81
N THR A 108 -8.20 -12.72 -1.10
CA THR A 108 -8.00 -12.05 -2.40
C THR A 108 -9.16 -11.14 -2.84
N THR A 109 -10.04 -10.78 -1.92
CA THR A 109 -11.12 -9.83 -2.15
C THR A 109 -10.71 -8.42 -1.75
N ALA A 110 -11.20 -7.43 -2.49
CA ALA A 110 -10.96 -6.04 -2.16
C ALA A 110 -11.94 -5.59 -1.08
N LEU A 111 -11.40 -5.23 0.08
CA LEU A 111 -12.17 -4.79 1.25
C LEU A 111 -12.06 -3.28 1.42
N SER A 112 -13.20 -2.59 1.56
CA SER A 112 -13.22 -1.15 1.84
C SER A 112 -12.53 -0.82 3.16
N VAL A 113 -11.75 0.25 3.18
CA VAL A 113 -11.11 0.73 4.42
C VAL A 113 -12.13 1.13 5.50
N THR A 114 -13.36 1.44 5.10
CA THR A 114 -14.45 1.76 6.02
C THR A 114 -15.11 0.53 6.66
N GLU A 115 -14.81 -0.66 6.13
CA GLU A 115 -15.32 -1.96 6.61
C GLU A 115 -14.28 -2.74 7.42
N ILE A 116 -13.07 -2.22 7.54
CA ILE A 116 -11.99 -2.87 8.31
C ILE A 116 -12.33 -2.78 9.81
N THR A 117 -12.30 -3.94 10.45
CA THR A 117 -12.51 -4.09 11.89
C THR A 117 -11.29 -4.73 12.55
N PRO A 118 -11.16 -4.69 13.88
CA PRO A 118 -10.18 -5.51 14.58
C PRO A 118 -10.31 -6.99 14.17
N ASN A 119 -9.17 -7.66 13.93
CA ASN A 119 -9.07 -9.04 13.40
C ASN A 119 -9.32 -9.21 11.91
N THR A 120 -9.54 -8.13 11.15
CA THR A 120 -9.52 -8.21 9.69
C THR A 120 -8.10 -8.53 9.21
N THR A 121 -7.94 -9.57 8.38
CA THR A 121 -6.66 -9.90 7.76
C THR A 121 -6.56 -9.25 6.39
N VAL A 122 -5.47 -8.53 6.14
CA VAL A 122 -5.17 -7.89 4.86
C VAL A 122 -3.81 -8.36 4.35
N MET A 123 -3.66 -8.38 3.04
CA MET A 123 -2.41 -8.76 2.39
C MET A 123 -1.39 -7.62 2.45
N GLY A 124 -0.14 -8.02 2.64
CA GLY A 124 0.98 -7.11 2.62
C GLY A 124 2.22 -7.77 2.02
N TRP A 125 3.14 -6.94 1.58
CA TRP A 125 4.47 -7.36 1.18
C TRP A 125 5.46 -7.09 2.30
N LEU A 126 6.23 -8.11 2.65
CA LEU A 126 7.33 -8.03 3.61
C LEU A 126 8.64 -8.05 2.84
N GLY A 127 9.36 -6.97 2.89
CA GLY A 127 10.70 -6.85 2.31
C GLY A 127 11.78 -6.74 3.37
N HIS A 128 12.98 -6.37 2.95
CA HIS A 128 14.06 -6.08 3.87
C HIS A 128 13.67 -4.95 4.84
N ALA A 129 14.02 -5.11 6.11
CA ALA A 129 13.65 -4.18 7.18
C ALA A 129 14.31 -2.80 6.98
N ALA A 130 15.54 -2.77 6.47
CA ALA A 130 16.32 -1.56 6.30
C ALA A 130 16.44 -1.15 4.83
N ARG A 131 16.38 0.17 4.58
CA ARG A 131 16.62 0.76 3.25
C ARG A 131 17.46 2.02 3.40
N HIS A 132 18.38 2.20 2.47
CA HIS A 132 19.18 3.42 2.36
C HIS A 132 18.96 4.04 0.98
N VAL A 133 18.52 5.30 0.94
CA VAL A 133 18.18 6.00 -0.32
C VAL A 133 17.24 5.17 -1.21
N GLY A 134 16.21 4.54 -0.59
CA GLY A 134 15.24 3.70 -1.28
C GLY A 134 15.71 2.29 -1.65
N LEU A 135 17.00 1.97 -1.54
CA LEU A 135 17.55 0.65 -1.83
C LEU A 135 17.59 -0.25 -0.59
N PRO A 136 17.36 -1.56 -0.73
CA PRO A 136 17.45 -2.49 0.38
C PRO A 136 18.90 -2.62 0.86
N VAL A 137 19.11 -2.58 2.16
CA VAL A 137 20.41 -2.83 2.79
C VAL A 137 20.33 -4.02 3.74
N LYS A 138 21.44 -4.72 3.90
CA LYS A 138 21.59 -5.78 4.90
C LYS A 138 21.98 -5.12 6.21
N GLY A 139 21.10 -5.11 7.19
CA GLY A 139 21.33 -4.57 8.51
C GLY A 139 20.04 -4.35 9.28
N GLU A 140 20.15 -4.30 10.60
CA GLU A 140 19.10 -3.83 11.48
C GLU A 140 19.34 -2.35 11.75
N ILE A 141 18.33 -1.52 11.54
CA ILE A 141 18.34 -0.10 11.91
C ILE A 141 17.42 0.04 13.10
N GLU A 142 17.95 0.47 14.23
CA GLU A 142 17.18 0.89 15.39
C GLU A 142 17.16 2.41 15.41
N GLU A 143 15.98 3.00 15.23
CA GLU A 143 15.74 4.43 15.44
C GLU A 143 15.13 4.62 16.83
N ARG A 144 15.74 5.49 17.64
CA ARG A 144 15.27 5.85 18.99
C ARG A 144 14.69 7.25 19.01
#